data_de457efde0da53f53b11484abfd740aa
#
_entry.id   de457efde0da53f53b11484abfd740aa
#
_cell.length_a   1.000
_cell.length_b   1.000
_cell.length_c   1.000
_cell.angle_alpha   90.00
_cell.angle_beta   90.00
_cell.angle_gamma   90.00
#
_symmetry.space_group_name_H-M   'P 1'
#
loop_
_entity.id
_entity.type
_entity.pdbx_description
1 polymer ?
#
loop_
_entity_poly.entity_id
_entity_poly.type
_entity_poly.pdbx_seq_one_letter_code
_entity_poly.pdbx_strand_id
1 'polypeptide(L)'
;IYNYRIEERRLKMREAVIVSAARTPIGKAYRGAYNKTDAPTLGSYSIKEAVERANVDPNEIEDVIMGCAQQQGSQALNIGRLSGIAAGLPITVPGMTIDRQCSSGLMAIATGAKQIMTDNMNVVVAGGVESISLVQTAELRFAPDPN
;
A
#
# COMPACT_ATOMS: atom_id res chain seq x y z
N ILE A 1 -42.62 24.66 -3.50
CA ILE A 1 -41.38 24.95 -2.76
C ILE A 1 -41.25 23.86 -1.70
N TYR A 2 -40.50 22.80 -1.99
CA TYR A 2 -40.22 21.74 -1.03
C TYR A 2 -39.14 22.22 -0.06
N ASN A 3 -39.51 22.43 1.22
CA ASN A 3 -38.56 22.62 2.30
C ASN A 3 -37.94 21.25 2.63
N TYR A 4 -36.78 20.98 2.05
CA TYR A 4 -35.89 19.93 2.55
C TYR A 4 -35.24 20.45 3.85
N ARG A 5 -35.81 20.08 5.01
CA ARG A 5 -35.05 20.10 6.26
C ARG A 5 -34.01 18.99 6.14
N ILE A 6 -32.79 19.37 5.83
CA ILE A 6 -31.62 18.52 6.08
C ILE A 6 -31.51 18.46 7.61
N GLU A 7 -32.06 17.40 8.21
CA GLU A 7 -31.64 17.03 9.55
C GLU A 7 -30.14 16.79 9.47
N GLU A 8 -29.35 17.66 10.08
CA GLU A 8 -27.95 17.44 10.36
C GLU A 8 -27.83 16.24 11.32
N ARG A 9 -28.00 15.04 10.81
CA ARG A 9 -27.37 13.88 11.41
C ARG A 9 -25.87 14.15 11.27
N ARG A 10 -25.25 14.69 12.31
CA ARG A 10 -23.82 14.53 12.52
C ARG A 10 -23.54 13.04 12.52
N LEU A 11 -23.30 12.49 11.35
CA LEU A 11 -22.75 11.14 11.23
C LEU A 11 -21.44 11.20 12.00
N LYS A 12 -21.41 10.59 13.17
CA LYS A 12 -20.18 10.44 13.93
C LYS A 12 -19.26 9.61 13.06
N MET A 13 -18.33 10.26 12.35
CA MET A 13 -17.37 9.54 11.53
C MET A 13 -16.59 8.59 12.42
N ARG A 14 -16.33 7.39 11.92
CA ARG A 14 -15.45 6.43 12.60
C ARG A 14 -14.04 7.04 12.67
N GLU A 15 -13.33 6.73 13.73
CA GLU A 15 -11.93 7.07 13.85
C GLU A 15 -11.07 5.95 13.26
N ALA A 16 -10.09 6.31 12.43
CA ALA A 16 -9.06 5.41 11.98
C ALA A 16 -7.84 5.56 12.89
N VAL A 17 -7.35 4.45 13.42
CA VAL A 17 -6.17 4.42 14.31
C VAL A 17 -5.09 3.51 13.73
N ILE A 18 -3.83 3.87 13.95
CA ILE A 18 -2.69 3.02 13.59
C ILE A 18 -2.38 2.14 14.79
N VAL A 19 -2.59 0.84 14.65
CA VAL A 19 -2.38 -0.13 15.73
C VAL A 19 -1.00 -0.80 15.68
N SER A 20 -0.35 -0.79 14.50
CA SER A 20 0.98 -1.38 14.30
C SER A 20 1.71 -0.67 13.17
N ALA A 21 3.04 -0.71 13.23
CA ALA A 21 3.90 -0.27 12.14
C ALA A 21 5.15 -1.15 12.06
N ALA A 22 5.58 -1.43 10.84
CA ALA A 22 6.83 -2.14 10.56
C ALA A 22 7.47 -1.63 9.28
N ARG A 23 8.79 -1.75 9.20
CA ARG A 23 9.54 -1.44 7.99
C ARG A 23 10.82 -2.26 7.90
N THR A 24 11.26 -2.53 6.68
CA THR A 24 12.60 -3.05 6.44
C THR A 24 13.66 -1.95 6.61
N PRO A 25 14.93 -2.28 6.84
CA PRO A 25 16.01 -1.32 6.65
C PRO A 25 16.00 -0.74 5.22
N ILE A 26 16.55 0.46 5.07
CA ILE A 26 16.70 1.08 3.75
C ILE A 26 18.00 0.59 3.12
N GLY A 27 17.91 -0.02 1.94
CA GLY A 27 19.05 -0.37 1.12
C GLY A 27 19.48 0.78 0.20
N LYS A 28 20.79 0.95 -0.02
CA LYS A 28 21.27 1.89 -1.02
C LYS A 28 21.04 1.32 -2.41
N ALA A 29 20.32 2.05 -3.27
CA ALA A 29 20.07 1.63 -4.64
C ALA A 29 21.37 1.32 -5.39
N TYR A 30 21.38 0.25 -6.17
CA TYR A 30 22.48 -0.29 -6.98
C TYR A 30 23.71 -0.79 -6.19
N ARG A 31 23.84 -0.48 -4.91
CA ARG A 31 25.03 -0.77 -4.08
C ARG A 31 24.68 -1.34 -2.71
N GLY A 32 23.44 -1.63 -2.43
CA GLY A 32 22.96 -2.14 -1.13
C GLY A 32 22.61 -3.61 -1.13
N ALA A 33 22.24 -4.13 0.02
CA ALA A 33 21.90 -5.55 0.21
C ALA A 33 20.63 -5.97 -0.55
N TYR A 34 19.72 -5.03 -0.83
CA TYR A 34 18.41 -5.31 -1.46
C TYR A 34 18.38 -5.12 -2.98
N ASN A 35 19.52 -4.95 -3.64
CA ASN A 35 19.58 -4.66 -5.07
C ASN A 35 18.93 -5.71 -5.97
N LYS A 36 18.80 -6.93 -5.49
CA LYS A 36 18.21 -8.07 -6.19
C LYS A 36 16.89 -8.52 -5.57
N THR A 37 16.37 -7.79 -4.59
CA THR A 37 15.11 -8.13 -3.92
C THR A 37 13.99 -7.34 -4.58
N ASP A 38 12.99 -8.06 -5.09
CA ASP A 38 11.83 -7.45 -5.73
C ASP A 38 10.91 -6.75 -4.72
N ALA A 39 10.04 -5.88 -5.21
CA ALA A 39 9.16 -5.11 -4.36
C ALA A 39 8.08 -5.95 -3.66
N PRO A 40 7.46 -6.96 -4.29
CA PRO A 40 6.55 -7.85 -3.58
C PRO A 40 7.19 -8.49 -2.35
N THR A 41 8.41 -9.00 -2.49
CA THR A 41 9.17 -9.60 -1.39
C THR A 41 9.51 -8.57 -0.30
N LEU A 42 10.01 -7.38 -0.67
CA LEU A 42 10.30 -6.32 0.32
C LEU A 42 9.03 -5.88 1.06
N GLY A 43 7.94 -5.67 0.34
CA GLY A 43 6.65 -5.30 0.91
C GLY A 43 6.10 -6.36 1.86
N SER A 44 6.26 -7.65 1.49
CA SER A 44 5.75 -8.77 2.27
C SER A 44 6.35 -8.85 3.68
N TYR A 45 7.62 -8.57 3.85
CA TYR A 45 8.27 -8.57 5.17
C TYR A 45 7.63 -7.54 6.11
N SER A 46 7.39 -6.33 5.60
CA SER A 46 6.78 -5.27 6.41
C SER A 46 5.31 -5.55 6.71
N ILE A 47 4.56 -6.08 5.74
CA ILE A 47 3.15 -6.46 5.92
C ILE A 47 3.04 -7.56 6.97
N LYS A 48 3.79 -8.65 6.81
CA LYS A 48 3.78 -9.78 7.74
C LYS A 48 4.07 -9.33 9.17
N GLU A 49 5.16 -8.62 9.36
CA GLU A 49 5.57 -8.12 10.68
C GLU A 49 4.53 -7.17 11.29
N ALA A 50 3.92 -6.28 10.49
CA ALA A 50 2.90 -5.36 10.97
C ALA A 50 1.65 -6.10 11.44
N VAL A 51 1.21 -7.11 10.70
CA VAL A 51 0.04 -7.94 11.06
C VAL A 51 0.31 -8.76 12.31
N GLU A 52 1.49 -9.41 12.39
CA GLU A 52 1.89 -10.17 13.58
C GLU A 52 1.93 -9.30 14.84
N ARG A 53 2.53 -8.10 14.77
CA ARG A 53 2.58 -7.15 15.90
C ARG A 53 1.21 -6.63 16.31
N ALA A 54 0.31 -6.43 15.34
CA ALA A 54 -1.05 -6.01 15.61
C ALA A 54 -1.87 -7.10 16.31
N ASN A 55 -1.42 -8.35 16.26
CA ASN A 55 -2.16 -9.53 16.73
C ASN A 55 -3.59 -9.60 16.14
N VAL A 56 -3.69 -9.29 14.85
CA VAL A 56 -4.94 -9.33 14.07
C VAL A 56 -5.00 -10.64 13.30
N ASP A 57 -6.15 -11.27 13.25
CA ASP A 57 -6.38 -12.41 12.36
C ASP A 57 -6.25 -11.95 10.90
N PRO A 58 -5.35 -12.56 10.10
CA PRO A 58 -5.23 -12.23 8.68
C PRO A 58 -6.55 -12.30 7.88
N ASN A 59 -7.51 -13.09 8.33
CA ASN A 59 -8.84 -13.18 7.70
C ASN A 59 -9.72 -11.94 7.94
N GLU A 60 -9.38 -11.10 8.90
CA GLU A 60 -10.09 -9.84 9.19
C GLU A 60 -9.58 -8.68 8.33
N ILE A 61 -8.48 -8.88 7.58
CA ILE A 61 -7.93 -7.84 6.71
C ILE A 61 -8.80 -7.70 5.47
N GLU A 62 -9.31 -6.48 5.25
CA GLU A 62 -10.27 -6.19 4.18
C GLU A 62 -9.62 -5.55 2.96
N ASP A 63 -8.42 -4.95 3.09
CA ASP A 63 -7.65 -4.44 1.95
C ASP A 63 -6.16 -4.28 2.26
N VAL A 64 -5.33 -4.34 1.22
CA VAL A 64 -3.89 -4.04 1.25
C VAL A 64 -3.59 -2.91 0.26
N ILE A 65 -3.23 -1.74 0.76
CA ILE A 65 -2.93 -0.57 -0.08
C ILE A 65 -1.44 -0.28 -0.05
N MET A 66 -0.77 -0.44 -1.18
CA MET A 66 0.67 -0.15 -1.28
C MET A 66 0.93 1.02 -2.23
N GLY A 67 1.65 2.00 -1.71
CA GLY A 67 2.21 3.07 -2.51
C GLY A 67 3.44 2.58 -3.28
N CYS A 68 3.49 2.82 -4.59
CA CYS A 68 4.61 2.48 -5.44
C CYS A 68 4.67 3.49 -6.59
N ALA A 69 5.78 4.23 -6.70
CA ALA A 69 5.90 5.30 -7.69
C ALA A 69 6.28 4.79 -9.08
N GLN A 70 7.09 3.73 -9.16
CA GLN A 70 7.56 3.21 -10.43
C GLN A 70 6.98 1.82 -10.71
N GLN A 71 5.74 1.80 -11.15
CA GLN A 71 4.98 0.57 -11.43
C GLN A 71 5.41 -0.05 -12.77
N GLN A 72 6.66 -0.46 -12.86
CA GLN A 72 7.26 -1.09 -14.03
C GLN A 72 8.19 -2.24 -13.63
N GLY A 73 8.55 -3.11 -14.57
CA GLY A 73 9.38 -4.28 -14.29
C GLY A 73 8.82 -5.14 -13.17
N SER A 74 9.62 -5.44 -12.16
CA SER A 74 9.20 -6.21 -10.98
C SER A 74 8.17 -5.50 -10.09
N GLN A 75 7.89 -4.23 -10.34
CA GLN A 75 6.87 -3.42 -9.68
C GLN A 75 5.61 -3.22 -10.52
N ALA A 76 5.53 -3.84 -11.68
CA ALA A 76 4.35 -3.80 -12.53
C ALA A 76 3.15 -4.52 -11.90
N LEU A 77 1.98 -4.32 -12.48
CA LEU A 77 0.71 -4.88 -12.02
C LEU A 77 0.27 -4.29 -10.67
N ASN A 78 -0.18 -5.12 -9.77
CA ASN A 78 -0.74 -4.68 -8.49
C ASN A 78 0.18 -5.07 -7.32
N ILE A 79 1.07 -4.15 -6.93
CA ILE A 79 2.03 -4.38 -5.84
C ILE A 79 1.34 -4.60 -4.50
N GLY A 80 0.22 -3.94 -4.24
CA GLY A 80 -0.56 -4.17 -3.02
C GLY A 80 -0.99 -5.63 -2.92
N ARG A 81 -1.59 -6.14 -3.98
CA ARG A 81 -2.03 -7.54 -4.04
C ARG A 81 -0.86 -8.53 -3.99
N LEU A 82 0.19 -8.29 -4.78
CA LEU A 82 1.35 -9.17 -4.83
C LEU A 82 2.09 -9.24 -3.49
N SER A 83 2.26 -8.10 -2.82
CA SER A 83 2.89 -8.05 -1.49
C SER A 83 2.04 -8.73 -0.41
N GLY A 84 0.71 -8.57 -0.48
CA GLY A 84 -0.21 -9.26 0.43
C GLY A 84 -0.14 -10.79 0.30
N ILE A 85 -0.16 -11.29 -0.93
CA ILE A 85 0.01 -12.73 -1.20
C ILE A 85 1.38 -13.23 -0.74
N ALA A 86 2.45 -12.50 -1.06
CA ALA A 86 3.80 -12.86 -0.64
C ALA A 86 3.98 -12.82 0.89
N ALA A 87 3.21 -12.00 1.60
CA ALA A 87 3.16 -11.96 3.06
C ALA A 87 2.40 -13.14 3.68
N GLY A 88 1.72 -13.95 2.86
CA GLY A 88 0.92 -15.08 3.32
C GLY A 88 -0.50 -14.72 3.74
N LEU A 89 -1.00 -13.54 3.36
CA LEU A 89 -2.40 -13.18 3.60
C LEU A 89 -3.34 -14.07 2.78
N PRO A 90 -4.59 -14.28 3.25
CA PRO A 90 -5.59 -15.05 2.54
C PRO A 90 -5.83 -14.54 1.11
N ILE A 91 -6.11 -15.46 0.19
CA ILE A 91 -6.39 -15.11 -1.21
C ILE A 91 -7.66 -14.27 -1.39
N THR A 92 -8.50 -14.21 -0.38
CA THR A 92 -9.70 -13.38 -0.33
C THR A 92 -9.40 -11.89 -0.09
N VAL A 93 -8.25 -11.57 0.49
CA VAL A 93 -7.86 -10.18 0.78
C VAL A 93 -7.50 -9.46 -0.51
N PRO A 94 -8.23 -8.44 -0.93
CA PRO A 94 -7.90 -7.66 -2.11
C PRO A 94 -6.64 -6.82 -1.89
N GLY A 95 -6.23 -6.10 -2.93
CA GLY A 95 -5.14 -5.14 -2.79
C GLY A 95 -5.16 -4.13 -3.91
N MET A 96 -4.64 -2.94 -3.65
CA MET A 96 -4.45 -1.92 -4.66
C MET A 96 -3.06 -1.28 -4.57
N THR A 97 -2.64 -0.69 -5.68
CA THR A 97 -1.42 0.11 -5.76
C THR A 97 -1.78 1.55 -6.05
N ILE A 98 -1.16 2.47 -5.33
CA ILE A 98 -1.36 3.91 -5.50
C ILE A 98 -0.04 4.54 -5.92
N ASP A 99 -0.08 5.39 -6.93
CA ASP A 99 1.03 6.26 -7.30
C ASP A 99 0.72 7.73 -6.96
N ARG A 100 1.60 8.32 -6.20
CA ARG A 100 1.69 9.75 -5.95
C ARG A 100 3.17 10.14 -5.81
N GLN A 101 3.99 9.58 -6.66
CA GLN A 101 5.44 9.73 -6.64
C GLN A 101 6.01 9.45 -5.23
N CYS A 102 6.93 10.25 -4.73
CA CYS A 102 7.58 10.04 -3.43
C CYS A 102 6.62 10.04 -2.23
N SER A 103 5.38 10.50 -2.39
CA SER A 103 4.35 10.49 -1.33
C SER A 103 3.36 9.32 -1.43
N SER A 104 3.61 8.34 -2.31
CA SER A 104 2.70 7.20 -2.54
C SER A 104 2.39 6.41 -1.27
N GLY A 105 3.39 6.14 -0.44
CA GLY A 105 3.20 5.42 0.82
C GLY A 105 2.33 6.19 1.83
N LEU A 106 2.53 7.52 1.96
CA LEU A 106 1.69 8.36 2.80
C LEU A 106 0.26 8.43 2.25
N MET A 107 0.10 8.49 0.92
CA MET A 107 -1.22 8.48 0.29
C MET A 107 -1.94 7.15 0.49
N ALA A 108 -1.23 6.02 0.48
CA ALA A 108 -1.78 4.71 0.81
C ALA A 108 -2.36 4.68 2.23
N ILE A 109 -1.62 5.20 3.22
CA ILE A 109 -2.09 5.29 4.61
C ILE A 109 -3.32 6.21 4.71
N ALA A 110 -3.30 7.37 4.06
CA ALA A 110 -4.45 8.28 4.04
C ALA A 110 -5.68 7.66 3.38
N THR A 111 -5.49 6.83 2.35
CA THR A 111 -6.58 6.12 1.68
C THR A 111 -7.15 5.02 2.57
N GLY A 112 -6.31 4.21 3.23
CA GLY A 112 -6.75 3.21 4.18
C GLY A 112 -7.54 3.82 5.36
N ALA A 113 -7.08 4.97 5.87
CA ALA A 113 -7.84 5.70 6.89
C ALA A 113 -9.22 6.12 6.38
N LYS A 114 -9.33 6.58 5.14
CA LYS A 114 -10.64 6.93 4.53
C LYS A 114 -11.54 5.71 4.37
N GLN A 115 -11.01 4.57 3.94
CA GLN A 115 -11.78 3.33 3.84
C GLN A 115 -12.37 2.93 5.20
N ILE A 116 -11.61 3.08 6.29
CA ILE A 116 -12.12 2.84 7.65
C ILE A 116 -13.20 3.86 8.03
N MET A 117 -12.98 5.14 7.73
CA MET A 117 -13.86 6.23 8.16
C MET A 117 -15.15 6.31 7.35
N THR A 118 -15.12 6.01 6.04
CA THR A 118 -16.21 6.28 5.10
C THR A 118 -16.78 5.03 4.45
N ASP A 119 -15.95 4.01 4.18
CA ASP A 119 -16.34 2.82 3.43
C ASP A 119 -16.68 1.64 4.36
N ASN A 120 -16.66 1.91 5.67
CA ASN A 120 -17.02 0.96 6.73
C ASN A 120 -16.11 -0.26 6.86
N MET A 121 -14.89 -0.20 6.35
CA MET A 121 -13.87 -1.23 6.60
C MET A 121 -13.38 -1.18 8.05
N ASN A 122 -12.94 -2.33 8.58
CA ASN A 122 -12.48 -2.45 9.96
C ASN A 122 -10.96 -2.55 10.05
N VAL A 123 -10.34 -3.33 9.17
CA VAL A 123 -8.90 -3.59 9.18
C VAL A 123 -8.32 -3.43 7.78
N VAL A 124 -7.38 -2.51 7.66
CA VAL A 124 -6.68 -2.22 6.40
C VAL A 124 -5.18 -2.21 6.65
N VAL A 125 -4.42 -2.83 5.76
CA VAL A 125 -2.97 -2.71 5.73
C VAL A 125 -2.58 -1.67 4.69
N ALA A 126 -1.80 -0.67 5.09
CA ALA A 126 -1.39 0.40 4.18
C ALA A 126 0.10 0.72 4.34
N GLY A 127 0.80 0.90 3.25
CA GLY A 127 2.24 1.18 3.27
C GLY A 127 2.79 1.58 1.92
N GLY A 128 4.08 1.37 1.72
CA GLY A 128 4.71 1.64 0.43
C GLY A 128 6.00 0.85 0.26
N VAL A 129 6.38 0.64 -0.98
CA VAL A 129 7.60 -0.08 -1.35
C VAL A 129 8.18 0.47 -2.64
N GLU A 130 9.51 0.47 -2.74
CA GLU A 130 10.22 0.86 -3.95
C GLU A 130 11.52 0.07 -4.07
N SER A 131 11.68 -0.71 -5.14
CA SER A 131 12.91 -1.44 -5.46
C SER A 131 13.64 -0.78 -6.63
N ILE A 132 14.20 0.40 -6.39
CA ILE A 132 14.83 1.25 -7.40
C ILE A 132 15.84 0.49 -8.27
N SER A 133 16.66 -0.37 -7.67
CA SER A 133 17.70 -1.11 -8.37
C SER A 133 17.16 -2.01 -9.51
N LEU A 134 15.92 -2.47 -9.39
CA LEU A 134 15.29 -3.38 -10.35
C LEU A 134 14.37 -2.68 -11.35
N VAL A 135 14.03 -1.41 -11.14
CA VAL A 135 13.06 -0.72 -11.97
C VAL A 135 13.61 0.52 -12.69
N GLN A 136 14.66 1.14 -12.16
CA GLN A 136 15.34 2.23 -12.85
C GLN A 136 16.55 1.70 -13.64
N THR A 137 16.31 0.74 -14.53
CA THR A 137 17.33 0.19 -15.42
C THR A 137 17.28 0.87 -16.80
N ALA A 138 18.31 0.68 -17.60
CA ALA A 138 18.33 1.26 -18.95
C ALA A 138 17.19 0.77 -19.84
N GLU A 139 16.81 -0.49 -19.68
CA GLU A 139 15.76 -1.17 -20.44
C GLU A 139 14.35 -0.68 -20.10
N LEU A 140 14.17 -0.20 -18.86
CA LEU A 140 12.88 0.28 -18.35
C LEU A 140 12.74 1.80 -18.37
N ARG A 141 13.74 2.51 -18.91
CA ARG A 141 13.65 3.96 -19.05
C ARG A 141 12.58 4.34 -20.07
N PHE A 142 11.82 5.35 -19.72
CA PHE A 142 10.87 5.98 -20.63
C PHE A 142 11.62 6.45 -21.88
N ALA A 143 11.18 6.01 -23.06
CA ALA A 143 11.64 6.62 -24.30
C ALA A 143 11.04 8.03 -24.38
N PRO A 144 11.84 9.10 -24.55
CA PRO A 144 11.30 10.42 -24.74
C PRO A 144 10.46 10.46 -26.02
N ASP A 145 9.37 11.21 -26.03
CA ASP A 145 8.62 11.51 -27.22
C ASP A 145 9.53 12.20 -28.22
N PRO A 146 9.66 11.70 -29.46
CA PRO A 146 10.53 12.30 -30.47
C PRO A 146 10.01 13.62 -31.05
N ASN A 147 8.80 14.08 -30.69
CA ASN A 147 8.20 15.33 -31.18
C ASN A 147 8.30 16.50 -30.19
#